data_c6f923eef334c9a2c0bc468b147f91aa
#
_entry.id   c6f923eef334c9a2c0bc468b147f91aa
#
_cell.length_a   1.000
_cell.length_b   1.000
_cell.length_c   1.000
_cell.angle_alpha   90.00
_cell.angle_beta   90.00
_cell.angle_gamma   90.00
#
_symmetry.space_group_name_H-M   'P 1'
#
loop_
_entity.id
_entity.type
_entity.pdbx_description
1 polymer ?
#
loop_
_entity_poly.entity_id
_entity_poly.type
_entity_poly.pdbx_seq_one_letter_code
_entity_poly.pdbx_strand_id
1 'polypeptide(L)'
;MEQKRTGLSYVFTLAKEERGKLSLGMLLAVFSSALSFVPYLVVYQILLLIIKQEVTLPAMLGWAGIGIAAAVLQAILTSFAGICSHTAAFNTMHRIKVRVLEHMSKFNLGFFQEHAPGQIKTTLFDDVDRIETFLAHSTLELAQAIVVPLMMFIFMLRLNWIMALIMLVPMILGIAIPMALMGRYPDLTDEFAGDTEKLNASANEFITAMPVIKMYHLTAEKFEQYRNSLKIYTDCWIKMCESSCNPLSIALVVLDSAILFTLPVGGWLYLRDSLSAASYLLFILLTMCFFTSFLNMVTIAMQSMELGSGLDNVKKIMDMETMKSGQQTLSKTGCYGIDFDNVTFNYTQGGKDALSDVDIHLEPGSLNAFVGPSGAGKTTAVQLLGRYWDVSSGTIKIGGVPVTELQTENLSDLTAFVFQDVFLLEDTLLENIRMGTDATEEQVRQAAKAAQIDDFIMSLPKGYATRIGDEGVKLSGGQQQRISIARAILKDAPIVIFDEATSYSDIENEHKIQLALQNLLKGKTTIMIAHRLHTIRNADNIVVFQDGKVVEQGTHDELIASGSTYSHMWDTYTRETIGEE
;
A
#
# COMPACT_ATOMS: atom_id res chain seq x y z
N MET A 1 -2.37 -25.67 -10.97
CA MET A 1 -1.48 -25.12 -12.03
C MET A 1 -2.13 -23.88 -12.62
N GLU A 2 -2.15 -22.77 -11.92
CA GLU A 2 -2.47 -21.46 -12.50
C GLU A 2 -1.18 -20.89 -13.08
N GLN A 3 -1.14 -20.84 -14.43
CA GLN A 3 -0.07 -20.16 -15.14
C GLN A 3 0.11 -18.76 -14.55
N LYS A 4 1.34 -18.41 -14.18
CA LYS A 4 1.76 -17.05 -13.80
C LYS A 4 1.33 -16.07 -14.92
N ARG A 5 0.10 -15.58 -14.83
CA ARG A 5 -0.38 -14.51 -15.70
C ARG A 5 0.25 -13.23 -15.18
N THR A 6 1.10 -12.62 -15.99
CA THR A 6 1.78 -11.37 -15.69
C THR A 6 1.20 -10.25 -16.57
N GLY A 7 1.26 -9.01 -16.08
CA GLY A 7 0.91 -7.84 -16.87
C GLY A 7 -0.59 -7.69 -17.16
N LEU A 8 -0.90 -7.15 -18.35
CA LEU A 8 -2.26 -6.78 -18.78
C LEU A 8 -3.29 -7.92 -18.69
N SER A 9 -2.88 -9.18 -18.87
CA SER A 9 -3.81 -10.33 -18.75
C SER A 9 -4.33 -10.52 -17.32
N TYR A 10 -3.56 -10.11 -16.31
CA TYR A 10 -3.97 -10.16 -14.91
C TYR A 10 -5.03 -9.09 -14.61
N VAL A 11 -4.89 -7.87 -15.16
CA VAL A 11 -5.91 -6.80 -15.04
C VAL A 11 -7.28 -7.30 -15.53
N PHE A 12 -7.32 -7.90 -16.73
CA PHE A 12 -8.56 -8.44 -17.28
C PHE A 12 -9.11 -9.65 -16.49
N THR A 13 -8.28 -10.32 -15.72
CA THR A 13 -8.73 -11.35 -14.78
C THR A 13 -9.38 -10.73 -13.55
N LEU A 14 -8.80 -9.66 -13.01
CA LEU A 14 -9.36 -8.89 -11.89
C LEU A 14 -10.71 -8.24 -12.28
N ALA A 15 -10.83 -7.76 -13.52
CA ALA A 15 -12.03 -7.15 -14.09
C ALA A 15 -13.05 -8.18 -14.65
N LYS A 16 -12.91 -9.48 -14.35
CA LYS A 16 -13.71 -10.56 -14.96
C LYS A 16 -15.23 -10.34 -14.86
N GLU A 17 -15.70 -9.82 -13.76
CA GLU A 17 -17.13 -9.61 -13.51
C GLU A 17 -17.71 -8.41 -14.28
N GLU A 18 -16.86 -7.44 -14.67
CA GLU A 18 -17.25 -6.23 -15.42
C GLU A 18 -16.94 -6.33 -16.93
N ARG A 19 -16.53 -7.51 -17.42
CA ARG A 19 -16.16 -7.72 -18.84
C ARG A 19 -17.25 -7.28 -19.82
N GLY A 20 -18.53 -7.45 -19.45
CA GLY A 20 -19.64 -7.03 -20.28
C GLY A 20 -19.65 -5.53 -20.54
N LYS A 21 -19.47 -4.72 -19.48
CA LYS A 21 -19.42 -3.26 -19.59
C LYS A 21 -18.15 -2.79 -20.30
N LEU A 22 -17.00 -3.39 -20.00
CA LEU A 22 -15.74 -3.08 -20.68
C LEU A 22 -15.82 -3.38 -22.19
N SER A 23 -16.36 -4.54 -22.57
CA SER A 23 -16.56 -4.91 -23.97
C SER A 23 -17.51 -3.98 -24.69
N LEU A 24 -18.62 -3.60 -24.04
CA LEU A 24 -19.56 -2.64 -24.60
C LEU A 24 -18.91 -1.25 -24.76
N GLY A 25 -18.19 -0.78 -23.74
CA GLY A 25 -17.45 0.48 -23.79
C GLY A 25 -16.42 0.49 -24.94
N MET A 26 -15.64 -0.57 -25.09
CA MET A 26 -14.67 -0.72 -26.18
C MET A 26 -15.35 -0.75 -27.57
N LEU A 27 -16.47 -1.44 -27.68
CA LEU A 27 -17.24 -1.50 -28.94
C LEU A 27 -17.79 -0.11 -29.32
N LEU A 28 -18.34 0.62 -28.34
CA LEU A 28 -18.80 2.01 -28.55
C LEU A 28 -17.63 2.94 -28.90
N ALA A 29 -16.46 2.75 -28.30
CA ALA A 29 -15.26 3.52 -28.62
C ALA A 29 -14.78 3.25 -30.05
N VAL A 30 -14.84 2.01 -30.54
CA VAL A 30 -14.53 1.67 -31.93
C VAL A 30 -15.48 2.39 -32.90
N PHE A 31 -16.79 2.37 -32.65
CA PHE A 31 -17.75 3.09 -33.49
C PHE A 31 -17.57 4.61 -33.41
N SER A 32 -17.33 5.15 -32.24
CA SER A 32 -17.02 6.57 -32.05
C SER A 32 -15.76 6.97 -32.83
N SER A 33 -14.71 6.14 -32.77
CA SER A 33 -13.47 6.35 -33.51
C SER A 33 -13.67 6.31 -35.02
N ALA A 34 -14.56 5.44 -35.50
CA ALA A 34 -14.92 5.41 -36.91
C ALA A 34 -15.62 6.70 -37.36
N LEU A 35 -16.51 7.27 -36.52
CA LEU A 35 -17.19 8.54 -36.82
C LEU A 35 -16.21 9.73 -36.81
N SER A 36 -15.13 9.69 -36.06
CA SER A 36 -14.14 10.77 -36.06
C SER A 36 -13.45 10.96 -37.42
N PHE A 37 -13.56 9.96 -38.29
CA PHE A 37 -13.06 10.06 -39.66
C PHE A 37 -14.00 10.80 -40.62
N VAL A 38 -15.29 10.91 -40.31
CA VAL A 38 -16.31 11.54 -41.20
C VAL A 38 -15.99 13.01 -41.56
N PRO A 39 -15.48 13.86 -40.65
CA PRO A 39 -15.06 15.22 -40.99
C PRO A 39 -14.07 15.30 -42.15
N TYR A 40 -13.11 14.35 -42.21
CA TYR A 40 -12.11 14.30 -43.30
C TYR A 40 -12.75 13.91 -44.64
N LEU A 41 -13.77 13.05 -44.64
CA LEU A 41 -14.56 12.71 -45.81
C LEU A 41 -15.38 13.94 -46.28
N VAL A 42 -15.95 14.69 -45.34
CA VAL A 42 -16.69 15.92 -45.65
C VAL A 42 -15.76 16.96 -46.29
N VAL A 43 -14.60 17.20 -45.71
CA VAL A 43 -13.59 18.10 -46.30
C VAL A 43 -13.22 17.66 -47.71
N TYR A 44 -12.99 16.36 -47.94
CA TYR A 44 -12.66 15.82 -49.25
C TYR A 44 -13.77 16.08 -50.27
N GLN A 45 -15.02 15.86 -49.90
CA GLN A 45 -16.16 16.08 -50.79
C GLN A 45 -16.34 17.57 -51.12
N ILE A 46 -16.18 18.46 -50.14
CA ILE A 46 -16.22 19.91 -50.35
C ILE A 46 -15.09 20.35 -51.31
N LEU A 47 -13.86 19.83 -51.12
CA LEU A 47 -12.73 20.09 -52.02
C LEU A 47 -13.02 19.62 -53.45
N LEU A 48 -13.64 18.45 -53.62
CA LEU A 48 -14.06 17.96 -54.96
C LEU A 48 -15.08 18.91 -55.62
N LEU A 49 -16.08 19.39 -54.87
CA LEU A 49 -17.07 20.33 -55.41
C LEU A 49 -16.42 21.66 -55.83
N ILE A 50 -15.48 22.18 -55.05
CA ILE A 50 -14.76 23.41 -55.35
C ILE A 50 -13.93 23.28 -56.65
N ILE A 51 -13.16 22.20 -56.78
CA ILE A 51 -12.28 21.98 -57.92
C ILE A 51 -13.08 21.72 -59.21
N LYS A 52 -14.23 21.05 -59.11
CA LYS A 52 -15.14 20.84 -60.23
C LYS A 52 -15.99 22.05 -60.60
N GLN A 53 -15.88 23.13 -59.82
CA GLN A 53 -16.72 24.33 -59.95
C GLN A 53 -18.25 24.05 -59.83
N GLU A 54 -18.61 22.98 -59.12
CA GLU A 54 -20.02 22.55 -58.89
C GLU A 54 -20.53 23.01 -57.51
N VAL A 55 -19.96 24.10 -57.01
CA VAL A 55 -20.29 24.61 -55.67
C VAL A 55 -21.70 25.22 -55.65
N THR A 56 -22.55 24.63 -54.84
CA THR A 56 -23.87 25.20 -54.53
C THR A 56 -24.04 25.30 -53.01
N LEU A 57 -24.69 26.36 -52.53
CA LEU A 57 -24.92 26.55 -51.09
C LEU A 57 -25.66 25.36 -50.44
N PRO A 58 -26.71 24.76 -51.06
CA PRO A 58 -27.38 23.58 -50.52
C PRO A 58 -26.46 22.36 -50.40
N ALA A 59 -25.56 22.10 -51.36
CA ALA A 59 -24.62 20.99 -51.31
C ALA A 59 -23.60 21.18 -50.19
N MET A 60 -23.05 22.38 -50.01
CA MET A 60 -22.14 22.69 -48.92
C MET A 60 -22.80 22.56 -47.55
N LEU A 61 -24.00 23.10 -47.39
CA LEU A 61 -24.77 22.96 -46.14
C LEU A 61 -25.14 21.50 -45.86
N GLY A 62 -25.44 20.71 -46.89
CA GLY A 62 -25.69 19.26 -46.75
C GLY A 62 -24.51 18.52 -46.20
N TRP A 63 -23.32 18.70 -46.79
CA TRP A 63 -22.09 18.08 -46.29
C TRP A 63 -21.71 18.58 -44.90
N ALA A 64 -21.82 19.88 -44.62
CA ALA A 64 -21.59 20.41 -43.28
C ALA A 64 -22.58 19.82 -42.25
N GLY A 65 -23.86 19.65 -42.62
CA GLY A 65 -24.86 18.97 -41.79
C GLY A 65 -24.49 17.51 -41.47
N ILE A 66 -23.98 16.77 -42.45
CA ILE A 66 -23.46 15.39 -42.23
C ILE A 66 -22.31 15.40 -41.26
N GLY A 67 -21.36 16.34 -41.41
CA GLY A 67 -20.22 16.47 -40.48
C GLY A 67 -20.65 16.78 -39.07
N ILE A 68 -21.59 17.73 -38.88
CA ILE A 68 -22.14 18.09 -37.56
C ILE A 68 -22.87 16.88 -36.94
N ALA A 69 -23.71 16.20 -37.71
CA ALA A 69 -24.46 15.03 -37.24
C ALA A 69 -23.51 13.91 -36.79
N ALA A 70 -22.45 13.66 -37.57
CA ALA A 70 -21.41 12.67 -37.19
C ALA A 70 -20.68 13.08 -35.91
N ALA A 71 -20.32 14.36 -35.75
CA ALA A 71 -19.64 14.86 -34.56
C ALA A 71 -20.52 14.75 -33.29
N VAL A 72 -21.82 15.08 -33.43
CA VAL A 72 -22.79 14.92 -32.32
C VAL A 72 -22.94 13.44 -31.94
N LEU A 73 -23.11 12.56 -32.93
CA LEU A 73 -23.23 11.13 -32.69
C LEU A 73 -21.92 10.55 -32.06
N GLN A 74 -20.79 11.00 -32.54
CA GLN A 74 -19.47 10.64 -31.96
C GLN A 74 -19.41 11.04 -30.48
N ALA A 75 -19.78 12.29 -30.13
CA ALA A 75 -19.78 12.77 -28.76
C ALA A 75 -20.69 11.92 -27.84
N ILE A 76 -21.87 11.56 -28.33
CA ILE A 76 -22.81 10.68 -27.62
C ILE A 76 -22.20 9.31 -27.37
N LEU A 77 -21.64 8.67 -28.40
CA LEU A 77 -21.05 7.35 -28.29
C LEU A 77 -19.83 7.35 -27.37
N THR A 78 -18.97 8.39 -27.45
CA THR A 78 -17.81 8.55 -26.55
C THR A 78 -18.27 8.70 -25.10
N SER A 79 -19.32 9.48 -24.84
CA SER A 79 -19.87 9.65 -23.49
C SER A 79 -20.38 8.33 -22.92
N PHE A 80 -21.15 7.56 -23.71
CA PHE A 80 -21.62 6.24 -23.25
C PHE A 80 -20.49 5.24 -23.08
N ALA A 81 -19.48 5.24 -23.96
CA ALA A 81 -18.29 4.42 -23.81
C ALA A 81 -17.57 4.74 -22.51
N GLY A 82 -17.37 6.03 -22.20
CA GLY A 82 -16.77 6.50 -20.95
C GLY A 82 -17.58 6.07 -19.72
N ILE A 83 -18.89 6.24 -19.72
CA ILE A 83 -19.76 5.80 -18.60
C ILE A 83 -19.59 4.29 -18.34
N CYS A 84 -19.60 3.47 -19.40
CA CYS A 84 -19.41 2.02 -19.28
C CYS A 84 -18.03 1.68 -18.71
N SER A 85 -16.97 2.31 -19.22
CA SER A 85 -15.59 2.05 -18.82
C SER A 85 -15.32 2.51 -17.39
N HIS A 86 -15.68 3.74 -17.00
CA HIS A 86 -15.52 4.24 -15.64
C HIS A 86 -16.31 3.42 -14.62
N THR A 87 -17.57 3.07 -14.93
CA THR A 87 -18.35 2.22 -14.01
C THR A 87 -17.69 0.87 -13.79
N ALA A 88 -17.17 0.25 -14.85
CA ALA A 88 -16.48 -1.03 -14.75
C ALA A 88 -15.16 -0.89 -13.98
N ALA A 89 -14.40 0.18 -14.21
CA ALA A 89 -13.14 0.47 -13.55
C ALA A 89 -13.33 0.71 -12.05
N PHE A 90 -14.27 1.56 -11.64
CA PHE A 90 -14.55 1.82 -10.22
C PHE A 90 -15.08 0.60 -9.48
N ASN A 91 -15.94 -0.20 -10.09
CA ASN A 91 -16.40 -1.45 -9.48
C ASN A 91 -15.25 -2.45 -9.31
N THR A 92 -14.34 -2.52 -10.28
CA THR A 92 -13.16 -3.39 -10.22
C THR A 92 -12.21 -2.92 -9.14
N MET A 93 -11.90 -1.61 -9.08
CA MET A 93 -11.08 -0.98 -8.06
C MET A 93 -11.62 -1.25 -6.65
N HIS A 94 -12.92 -1.02 -6.43
CA HIS A 94 -13.57 -1.29 -5.14
C HIS A 94 -13.37 -2.75 -4.72
N ARG A 95 -13.63 -3.70 -5.62
CA ARG A 95 -13.44 -5.14 -5.33
C ARG A 95 -11.99 -5.51 -5.04
N ILE A 96 -11.03 -4.93 -5.75
CA ILE A 96 -9.61 -5.16 -5.48
C ILE A 96 -9.28 -4.67 -4.08
N LYS A 97 -9.65 -3.42 -3.73
CA LYS A 97 -9.40 -2.85 -2.40
C LYS A 97 -10.00 -3.72 -1.29
N VAL A 98 -11.25 -4.15 -1.45
CA VAL A 98 -11.90 -5.03 -0.46
C VAL A 98 -11.17 -6.38 -0.35
N ARG A 99 -10.85 -7.04 -1.47
CA ARG A 99 -10.14 -8.34 -1.46
C ARG A 99 -8.74 -8.24 -0.84
N VAL A 100 -8.01 -7.17 -1.13
CA VAL A 100 -6.68 -6.95 -0.53
C VAL A 100 -6.82 -6.75 0.98
N LEU A 101 -7.78 -5.95 1.45
CA LEU A 101 -8.05 -5.75 2.88
C LEU A 101 -8.48 -7.05 3.57
N GLU A 102 -9.38 -7.84 2.96
CA GLU A 102 -9.79 -9.15 3.46
C GLU A 102 -8.63 -10.15 3.50
N HIS A 103 -7.70 -10.08 2.54
CA HIS A 103 -6.52 -10.93 2.53
C HIS A 103 -5.54 -10.50 3.63
N MET A 104 -5.30 -9.18 3.77
CA MET A 104 -4.43 -8.62 4.81
C MET A 104 -4.96 -8.88 6.22
N SER A 105 -6.28 -8.89 6.42
CA SER A 105 -6.87 -9.22 7.74
C SER A 105 -6.55 -10.64 8.23
N LYS A 106 -6.07 -11.51 7.32
CA LYS A 106 -5.65 -12.88 7.61
C LYS A 106 -4.14 -13.03 7.79
N PHE A 107 -3.39 -11.94 7.69
CA PHE A 107 -1.95 -11.97 7.95
C PHE A 107 -1.67 -12.10 9.45
N ASN A 108 -0.48 -12.55 9.77
CA ASN A 108 0.02 -12.49 11.14
C ASN A 108 0.23 -11.03 11.57
N LEU A 109 0.18 -10.76 12.86
CA LEU A 109 0.36 -9.39 13.38
C LEU A 109 1.77 -8.85 13.14
N GLY A 110 2.76 -9.73 13.03
CA GLY A 110 4.15 -9.38 12.71
C GLY A 110 4.31 -8.70 11.37
N PHE A 111 3.50 -9.06 10.37
CA PHE A 111 3.50 -8.38 9.07
C PHE A 111 3.34 -6.86 9.20
N PHE A 112 2.45 -6.40 10.08
CA PHE A 112 2.19 -4.97 10.29
C PHE A 112 3.29 -4.27 11.09
N GLN A 113 4.18 -5.01 11.76
CA GLN A 113 5.37 -4.45 12.41
C GLN A 113 6.54 -4.33 11.42
N GLU A 114 6.65 -5.26 10.48
CA GLU A 114 7.72 -5.29 9.47
C GLU A 114 7.48 -4.32 8.31
N HIS A 115 6.21 -4.03 8.00
CA HIS A 115 5.83 -3.18 6.87
C HIS A 115 5.32 -1.82 7.33
N ALA A 116 5.96 -0.76 6.84
CA ALA A 116 5.54 0.60 7.16
C ALA A 116 4.11 0.88 6.65
N PRO A 117 3.24 1.53 7.47
CA PRO A 117 1.87 1.85 7.06
C PRO A 117 1.78 2.62 5.73
N GLY A 118 2.81 3.44 5.43
CA GLY A 118 2.91 4.18 4.18
C GLY A 118 3.02 3.27 2.95
N GLN A 119 3.76 2.16 3.01
CA GLN A 119 3.87 1.21 1.89
C GLN A 119 2.53 0.52 1.63
N ILE A 120 1.84 0.10 2.69
CA ILE A 120 0.52 -0.51 2.58
C ILE A 120 -0.47 0.47 1.97
N LYS A 121 -0.45 1.73 2.41
CA LYS A 121 -1.29 2.80 1.86
C LYS A 121 -1.02 3.00 0.37
N THR A 122 0.24 3.11 -0.05
CA THR A 122 0.61 3.27 -1.47
C THR A 122 0.06 2.14 -2.32
N THR A 123 0.20 0.88 -1.86
CA THR A 123 -0.34 -0.26 -2.62
C THR A 123 -1.87 -0.26 -2.68
N LEU A 124 -2.56 0.05 -1.58
CA LEU A 124 -4.03 0.05 -1.52
C LEU A 124 -4.69 1.20 -2.30
N PHE A 125 -4.04 2.34 -2.37
CA PHE A 125 -4.61 3.53 -2.99
C PHE A 125 -3.93 3.83 -4.31
N ASP A 126 -2.65 4.15 -4.33
CA ASP A 126 -1.97 4.65 -5.53
C ASP A 126 -1.83 3.57 -6.61
N ASP A 127 -1.40 2.34 -6.25
CA ASP A 127 -1.22 1.27 -7.21
C ASP A 127 -2.56 0.75 -7.76
N VAL A 128 -3.60 0.66 -6.92
CA VAL A 128 -4.95 0.26 -7.36
C VAL A 128 -5.60 1.35 -8.20
N ASP A 129 -5.39 2.64 -7.91
CA ASP A 129 -5.91 3.75 -8.71
C ASP A 129 -5.27 3.79 -10.11
N ARG A 130 -4.01 3.35 -10.27
CA ARG A 130 -3.39 3.15 -11.60
C ARG A 130 -4.11 2.09 -12.43
N ILE A 131 -4.63 1.02 -11.79
CA ILE A 131 -5.45 0.01 -12.47
C ILE A 131 -6.76 0.62 -12.96
N GLU A 132 -7.39 1.47 -12.14
CA GLU A 132 -8.60 2.20 -12.53
C GLU A 132 -8.34 3.07 -13.76
N THR A 133 -7.31 3.92 -13.71
CA THR A 133 -6.95 4.83 -14.80
C THR A 133 -6.72 4.06 -16.11
N PHE A 134 -6.04 2.93 -16.06
CA PHE A 134 -5.85 2.09 -17.24
C PHE A 134 -7.17 1.53 -17.78
N LEU A 135 -8.02 0.98 -16.93
CA LEU A 135 -9.31 0.40 -17.35
C LEU A 135 -10.28 1.48 -17.85
N ALA A 136 -10.30 2.65 -17.23
CA ALA A 136 -11.21 3.74 -17.56
C ALA A 136 -10.82 4.47 -18.85
N HIS A 137 -9.55 4.76 -19.04
CA HIS A 137 -9.05 5.63 -20.11
C HIS A 137 -8.26 4.87 -21.17
N SER A 138 -7.18 4.17 -20.77
CA SER A 138 -6.23 3.60 -21.72
C SER A 138 -6.85 2.53 -22.64
N THR A 139 -7.90 1.81 -22.18
CA THR A 139 -8.61 0.83 -23.01
C THR A 139 -9.40 1.49 -24.13
N LEU A 140 -10.02 2.64 -23.88
CA LEU A 140 -10.78 3.40 -24.89
C LEU A 140 -9.83 4.13 -25.85
N GLU A 141 -8.78 4.74 -25.32
CA GLU A 141 -7.74 5.43 -26.09
C GLU A 141 -7.00 4.45 -27.02
N LEU A 142 -6.76 3.22 -26.58
CA LEU A 142 -6.17 2.17 -27.41
C LEU A 142 -7.05 1.85 -28.63
N ALA A 143 -8.37 1.76 -28.45
CA ALA A 143 -9.29 1.56 -29.56
C ALA A 143 -9.20 2.71 -30.58
N GLN A 144 -9.14 3.97 -30.10
CA GLN A 144 -8.98 5.14 -30.97
C GLN A 144 -7.62 5.15 -31.68
N ALA A 145 -6.54 4.87 -30.94
CA ALA A 145 -5.18 4.86 -31.46
C ALA A 145 -4.94 3.80 -32.56
N ILE A 146 -5.75 2.74 -32.58
CA ILE A 146 -5.68 1.69 -33.60
C ILE A 146 -6.68 1.95 -34.75
N VAL A 147 -7.94 2.22 -34.43
CA VAL A 147 -9.02 2.29 -35.43
C VAL A 147 -8.86 3.50 -36.35
N VAL A 148 -8.52 4.68 -35.80
CA VAL A 148 -8.42 5.91 -36.59
C VAL A 148 -7.30 5.82 -37.65
N PRO A 149 -6.04 5.50 -37.32
CA PRO A 149 -4.98 5.38 -38.33
C PRO A 149 -5.26 4.27 -39.35
N LEU A 150 -5.84 3.15 -38.91
CA LEU A 150 -6.18 2.05 -39.79
C LEU A 150 -7.22 2.49 -40.85
N MET A 151 -8.28 3.18 -40.45
CA MET A 151 -9.29 3.70 -41.37
C MET A 151 -8.71 4.76 -42.30
N MET A 152 -7.88 5.68 -41.77
CA MET A 152 -7.18 6.66 -42.58
C MET A 152 -6.30 5.97 -43.64
N PHE A 153 -5.51 4.98 -43.25
CA PHE A 153 -4.62 4.26 -44.13
C PHE A 153 -5.39 3.51 -45.24
N ILE A 154 -6.47 2.80 -44.88
CA ILE A 154 -7.34 2.11 -45.86
C ILE A 154 -7.93 3.10 -46.87
N PHE A 155 -8.37 4.26 -46.38
CA PHE A 155 -8.91 5.30 -47.25
C PHE A 155 -7.84 5.90 -48.17
N MET A 156 -6.65 6.19 -47.67
CA MET A 156 -5.50 6.65 -48.45
C MET A 156 -5.11 5.64 -49.54
N LEU A 157 -5.10 4.34 -49.25
CA LEU A 157 -4.83 3.27 -50.23
C LEU A 157 -5.84 3.29 -51.39
N ARG A 158 -7.11 3.58 -51.12
CA ARG A 158 -8.14 3.69 -52.15
C ARG A 158 -8.01 4.95 -53.02
N LEU A 159 -7.47 6.03 -52.49
CA LEU A 159 -7.23 7.26 -53.24
C LEU A 159 -6.00 7.17 -54.13
N ASN A 160 -4.87 6.77 -53.56
CA ASN A 160 -3.62 6.55 -54.25
C ASN A 160 -2.68 5.67 -53.40
N TRP A 161 -2.39 4.45 -53.87
CA TRP A 161 -1.59 3.50 -53.11
C TRP A 161 -0.12 3.93 -52.94
N ILE A 162 0.45 4.67 -53.93
CA ILE A 162 1.83 5.17 -53.85
C ILE A 162 1.97 6.16 -52.71
N MET A 163 1.06 7.14 -52.62
CA MET A 163 1.02 8.13 -51.55
C MET A 163 0.82 7.49 -50.19
N ALA A 164 -0.06 6.49 -50.09
CA ALA A 164 -0.29 5.78 -48.84
C ALA A 164 0.99 5.03 -48.36
N LEU A 165 1.72 4.39 -49.28
CA LEU A 165 3.00 3.73 -48.92
C LEU A 165 4.09 4.73 -48.53
N ILE A 166 4.17 5.89 -49.17
CA ILE A 166 5.15 6.93 -48.85
C ILE A 166 4.93 7.47 -47.45
N MET A 167 3.68 7.59 -46.99
CA MET A 167 3.39 7.98 -45.62
C MET A 167 3.84 6.97 -44.57
N LEU A 168 4.05 5.71 -44.92
CA LEU A 168 4.64 4.75 -43.98
C LEU A 168 6.16 4.97 -43.77
N VAL A 169 6.85 5.65 -44.71
CA VAL A 169 8.31 5.85 -44.61
C VAL A 169 8.71 6.59 -43.36
N PRO A 170 8.18 7.79 -43.06
CA PRO A 170 8.52 8.50 -41.81
C PRO A 170 8.05 7.74 -40.57
N MET A 171 6.97 6.96 -40.62
CA MET A 171 6.53 6.10 -39.53
C MET A 171 7.56 5.00 -39.24
N ILE A 172 7.99 4.28 -40.27
CA ILE A 172 9.00 3.22 -40.13
C ILE A 172 10.33 3.80 -39.63
N LEU A 173 10.78 4.94 -40.17
CA LEU A 173 11.99 5.63 -39.72
C LEU A 173 11.84 6.13 -38.28
N GLY A 174 10.70 6.70 -37.92
CA GLY A 174 10.40 7.21 -36.59
C GLY A 174 10.34 6.11 -35.51
N ILE A 175 10.13 4.86 -35.89
CA ILE A 175 10.20 3.69 -34.99
C ILE A 175 11.60 3.07 -35.02
N ALA A 176 12.13 2.79 -36.21
CA ALA A 176 13.37 2.03 -36.38
C ALA A 176 14.61 2.76 -35.84
N ILE A 177 14.70 4.10 -36.04
CA ILE A 177 15.84 4.89 -35.58
C ILE A 177 15.91 4.91 -34.05
N PRO A 178 14.85 5.27 -33.32
CA PRO A 178 14.87 5.20 -31.86
C PRO A 178 15.17 3.82 -31.31
N MET A 179 14.54 2.77 -31.86
CA MET A 179 14.81 1.40 -31.41
C MET A 179 16.29 1.01 -31.59
N ALA A 180 16.89 1.38 -32.71
CA ALA A 180 18.31 1.11 -32.96
C ALA A 180 19.24 1.92 -32.04
N LEU A 181 18.83 3.12 -31.63
CA LEU A 181 19.56 3.97 -30.70
C LEU A 181 19.38 3.51 -29.25
N MET A 182 18.14 3.22 -28.81
CA MET A 182 17.87 2.74 -27.45
C MET A 182 18.62 1.44 -27.12
N GLY A 183 18.81 0.55 -28.08
CA GLY A 183 19.61 -0.66 -27.86
C GLY A 183 21.10 -0.44 -27.57
N ARG A 184 21.58 0.80 -27.67
CA ARG A 184 22.95 1.19 -27.30
C ARG A 184 23.10 1.68 -25.87
N TYR A 185 22.00 1.97 -25.21
CA TYR A 185 21.99 2.45 -23.83
C TYR A 185 21.68 1.31 -22.86
N PRO A 186 22.27 1.29 -21.67
CA PRO A 186 21.92 0.33 -20.63
C PRO A 186 20.46 0.53 -20.19
N ASP A 187 19.83 -0.55 -19.78
CA ASP A 187 18.55 -0.46 -19.10
C ASP A 187 18.79 0.06 -17.67
N LEU A 188 18.34 1.27 -17.42
CA LEU A 188 18.48 1.95 -16.12
C LEU A 188 17.21 1.91 -15.29
N THR A 189 16.19 1.18 -15.73
CA THR A 189 14.86 1.17 -15.10
C THR A 189 14.92 0.65 -13.67
N ASP A 190 15.62 -0.47 -13.44
CA ASP A 190 15.76 -1.08 -12.12
C ASP A 190 16.64 -0.22 -11.20
N GLU A 191 17.74 0.36 -11.72
CA GLU A 191 18.61 1.28 -10.98
C GLU A 191 17.85 2.52 -10.56
N PHE A 192 17.07 3.12 -11.45
CA PHE A 192 16.24 4.28 -11.17
C PHE A 192 15.15 3.99 -10.13
N ALA A 193 14.49 2.83 -10.21
CA ALA A 193 13.48 2.42 -9.23
C ALA A 193 14.11 2.27 -7.83
N GLY A 194 15.27 1.62 -7.72
CA GLY A 194 16.00 1.46 -6.46
C GLY A 194 16.50 2.77 -5.88
N ASP A 195 16.97 3.71 -6.72
CA ASP A 195 17.44 5.02 -6.26
C ASP A 195 16.28 5.94 -5.84
N THR A 196 15.12 5.80 -6.48
CA THR A 196 13.87 6.47 -6.06
C THR A 196 13.43 5.99 -4.67
N GLU A 197 13.50 4.68 -4.40
CA GLU A 197 13.18 4.13 -3.10
C GLU A 197 14.12 4.64 -2.00
N LYS A 198 15.44 4.65 -2.26
CA LYS A 198 16.44 5.20 -1.33
C LYS A 198 16.23 6.69 -1.06
N LEU A 199 15.90 7.47 -2.08
CA LEU A 199 15.60 8.90 -1.94
C LEU A 199 14.35 9.09 -1.06
N ASN A 200 13.29 8.34 -1.30
CA ASN A 200 12.06 8.41 -0.51
C ASN A 200 12.30 8.02 0.96
N ALA A 201 13.08 6.98 1.22
CA ALA A 201 13.48 6.59 2.57
C ALA A 201 14.26 7.70 3.28
N SER A 202 15.28 8.29 2.61
CA SER A 202 16.07 9.39 3.14
C SER A 202 15.25 10.66 3.37
N ALA A 203 14.26 10.94 2.50
CA ALA A 203 13.36 12.08 2.66
C ALA A 203 12.45 11.91 3.88
N ASN A 204 11.90 10.71 4.08
CA ASN A 204 11.08 10.40 5.26
C ASN A 204 11.90 10.52 6.55
N GLU A 205 13.13 10.01 6.56
CA GLU A 205 14.05 10.16 7.70
C GLU A 205 14.34 11.64 7.99
N PHE A 206 14.63 12.44 6.95
CA PHE A 206 14.87 13.88 7.06
C PHE A 206 13.65 14.63 7.63
N ILE A 207 12.43 14.31 7.17
CA ILE A 207 11.18 14.91 7.66
C ILE A 207 10.95 14.53 9.12
N THR A 208 11.14 13.26 9.48
CA THR A 208 10.98 12.78 10.86
C THR A 208 12.00 13.40 11.80
N ALA A 209 13.25 13.59 11.33
CA ALA A 209 14.31 14.25 12.11
C ALA A 209 14.19 15.78 12.13
N MET A 210 13.19 16.40 11.47
CA MET A 210 13.07 17.87 11.36
C MET A 210 13.11 18.63 12.68
N PRO A 211 12.47 18.16 13.79
CA PRO A 211 12.56 18.82 15.09
C PRO A 211 14.02 18.90 15.59
N VAL A 212 14.77 17.81 15.44
CA VAL A 212 16.19 17.73 15.82
C VAL A 212 17.04 18.63 14.93
N ILE A 213 16.81 18.57 13.61
CA ILE A 213 17.50 19.39 12.61
C ILE A 213 17.36 20.88 12.93
N LYS A 214 16.14 21.33 13.28
CA LYS A 214 15.86 22.73 13.67
C LYS A 214 16.52 23.09 14.99
N MET A 215 16.49 22.19 15.98
CA MET A 215 17.07 22.43 17.29
C MET A 215 18.60 22.63 17.22
N TYR A 216 19.27 21.86 16.37
CA TYR A 216 20.72 21.94 16.18
C TYR A 216 21.17 22.84 15.02
N HIS A 217 20.23 23.62 14.43
CA HIS A 217 20.49 24.51 13.29
C HIS A 217 21.18 23.80 12.09
N LEU A 218 20.83 22.53 11.88
CA LEU A 218 21.29 21.79 10.71
C LEU A 218 20.51 22.28 9.48
N THR A 219 21.19 22.33 8.33
CA THR A 219 20.55 22.61 7.03
C THR A 219 20.44 21.32 6.22
N ALA A 220 19.56 21.30 5.22
CA ALA A 220 19.45 20.17 4.29
C ALA A 220 20.80 19.84 3.62
N GLU A 221 21.66 20.84 3.42
CA GLU A 221 23.01 20.65 2.89
C GLU A 221 23.95 19.91 3.83
N LYS A 222 23.71 19.98 5.16
CA LYS A 222 24.48 19.28 6.18
C LYS A 222 23.96 17.86 6.47
N PHE A 223 22.76 17.52 5.98
CA PHE A 223 22.22 16.16 6.08
C PHE A 223 22.76 15.33 4.90
N GLU A 224 23.96 14.79 5.08
CA GLU A 224 24.73 14.13 4.01
C GLU A 224 24.00 12.97 3.35
N GLN A 225 23.29 12.17 4.12
CA GLN A 225 22.56 11.01 3.61
C GLN A 225 21.49 11.40 2.59
N TYR A 226 20.65 12.39 2.92
CA TYR A 226 19.62 12.89 2.00
C TYR A 226 20.25 13.54 0.76
N ARG A 227 21.29 14.36 0.95
CA ARG A 227 22.01 15.01 -0.15
C ARG A 227 22.63 13.99 -1.11
N ASN A 228 23.24 12.93 -0.59
CA ASN A 228 23.84 11.89 -1.39
C ASN A 228 22.79 11.09 -2.15
N SER A 229 21.68 10.70 -1.51
CA SER A 229 20.56 10.03 -2.17
C SER A 229 19.94 10.88 -3.27
N LEU A 230 19.75 12.18 -3.02
CA LEU A 230 19.25 13.14 -4.01
C LEU A 230 20.23 13.27 -5.21
N LYS A 231 21.55 13.31 -4.94
CA LYS A 231 22.55 13.38 -5.99
C LYS A 231 22.54 12.11 -6.86
N ILE A 232 22.56 10.92 -6.25
CA ILE A 232 22.51 9.64 -6.96
C ILE A 232 21.26 9.55 -7.83
N TYR A 233 20.10 9.89 -7.27
CA TYR A 233 18.84 9.94 -8.02
C TYR A 233 18.91 10.92 -9.20
N THR A 234 19.44 12.14 -8.98
CA THR A 234 19.56 13.14 -10.04
C THR A 234 20.52 12.70 -11.14
N ASP A 235 21.66 12.11 -10.79
CA ASP A 235 22.63 11.59 -11.76
C ASP A 235 22.04 10.44 -12.58
N CYS A 236 21.29 9.53 -11.95
CA CYS A 236 20.57 8.45 -12.63
C CYS A 236 19.47 9.01 -13.56
N TRP A 237 18.70 10.00 -13.09
CA TRP A 237 17.68 10.68 -13.90
C TRP A 237 18.26 11.37 -15.14
N ILE A 238 19.41 12.07 -15.00
CA ILE A 238 20.10 12.71 -16.13
C ILE A 238 20.50 11.66 -17.16
N LYS A 239 21.14 10.55 -16.74
CA LYS A 239 21.52 9.46 -17.63
C LYS A 239 20.28 8.86 -18.35
N MET A 240 19.19 8.67 -17.63
CA MET A 240 17.94 8.16 -18.20
C MET A 240 17.33 9.15 -19.21
N CYS A 241 17.37 10.45 -18.93
CA CYS A 241 16.97 11.48 -19.88
C CYS A 241 17.87 11.50 -21.13
N GLU A 242 19.17 11.43 -20.97
CA GLU A 242 20.12 11.38 -22.11
C GLU A 242 19.88 10.14 -22.98
N SER A 243 19.60 8.99 -22.37
CA SER A 243 19.30 7.74 -23.10
C SER A 243 17.97 7.76 -23.83
N SER A 244 16.96 8.44 -23.29
CA SER A 244 15.58 8.44 -23.81
C SER A 244 15.25 9.67 -24.65
N CYS A 245 15.71 10.87 -24.26
CA CYS A 245 15.34 12.12 -24.93
C CYS A 245 15.89 12.23 -26.34
N ASN A 246 17.13 11.81 -26.57
CA ASN A 246 17.72 11.86 -27.92
C ASN A 246 16.99 10.97 -28.92
N PRO A 247 16.78 9.68 -28.66
CA PRO A 247 15.98 8.83 -29.55
C PRO A 247 14.56 9.33 -29.75
N LEU A 248 13.89 9.76 -28.68
CA LEU A 248 12.53 10.27 -28.74
C LEU A 248 12.43 11.56 -29.57
N SER A 249 13.35 12.51 -29.35
CA SER A 249 13.39 13.75 -30.12
C SER A 249 13.61 13.50 -31.63
N ILE A 250 14.47 12.55 -31.98
CA ILE A 250 14.66 12.14 -33.37
C ILE A 250 13.37 11.54 -33.93
N ALA A 251 12.70 10.67 -33.18
CA ALA A 251 11.42 10.11 -33.58
C ALA A 251 10.39 11.19 -33.88
N LEU A 252 10.21 12.15 -32.97
CA LEU A 252 9.27 13.25 -33.12
C LEU A 252 9.59 14.11 -34.36
N VAL A 253 10.85 14.52 -34.54
CA VAL A 253 11.28 15.32 -35.70
C VAL A 253 11.06 14.56 -37.01
N VAL A 254 11.35 13.25 -37.06
CA VAL A 254 11.12 12.43 -38.26
C VAL A 254 9.61 12.32 -38.56
N LEU A 255 8.79 12.12 -37.55
CA LEU A 255 7.34 12.04 -37.70
C LEU A 255 6.74 13.41 -38.14
N ASP A 256 7.15 14.51 -37.52
CA ASP A 256 6.71 15.84 -37.91
C ASP A 256 7.18 16.23 -39.32
N SER A 257 8.31 15.69 -39.74
CA SER A 257 8.87 15.88 -41.09
C SER A 257 8.12 15.09 -42.17
N ALA A 258 7.07 14.34 -41.84
CA ALA A 258 6.31 13.54 -42.81
C ALA A 258 5.77 14.35 -43.99
N ILE A 259 5.48 15.62 -43.78
CA ILE A 259 5.04 16.52 -44.84
C ILE A 259 6.12 16.72 -45.92
N LEU A 260 7.42 16.60 -45.59
CA LEU A 260 8.53 16.69 -46.52
C LEU A 260 8.58 15.50 -47.50
N PHE A 261 7.96 14.39 -47.17
CA PHE A 261 7.77 13.23 -48.07
C PHE A 261 6.50 13.40 -48.89
N THR A 262 5.43 13.86 -48.27
CA THR A 262 4.10 13.97 -48.88
C THR A 262 4.06 15.07 -49.95
N LEU A 263 4.66 16.25 -49.69
CA LEU A 263 4.61 17.39 -50.60
C LEU A 263 5.32 17.11 -51.95
N PRO A 264 6.60 16.69 -52.00
CA PRO A 264 7.30 16.53 -53.28
C PRO A 264 6.71 15.41 -54.13
N VAL A 265 6.42 14.26 -53.47
CA VAL A 265 5.90 13.09 -54.21
C VAL A 265 4.47 13.32 -54.66
N GLY A 266 3.63 13.90 -53.80
CA GLY A 266 2.26 14.28 -54.14
C GLY A 266 2.22 15.31 -55.29
N GLY A 267 3.09 16.33 -55.25
CA GLY A 267 3.25 17.33 -56.31
C GLY A 267 3.70 16.70 -57.62
N TRP A 268 4.65 15.76 -57.58
CA TRP A 268 5.10 15.04 -58.76
C TRP A 268 4.00 14.15 -59.38
N LEU A 269 3.22 13.42 -58.54
CA LEU A 269 2.07 12.64 -59.00
C LEU A 269 0.95 13.51 -59.55
N TYR A 270 0.73 14.69 -58.97
CA TYR A 270 -0.23 15.68 -59.48
C TYR A 270 0.15 16.21 -60.87
N LEU A 271 1.43 16.59 -61.07
CA LEU A 271 1.93 17.05 -62.38
C LEU A 271 1.89 15.97 -63.47
N ARG A 272 1.81 14.69 -63.10
CA ARG A 272 1.65 13.53 -63.99
C ARG A 272 0.21 13.09 -64.21
N ASP A 273 -0.76 13.89 -63.73
CA ASP A 273 -2.21 13.58 -63.79
C ASP A 273 -2.60 12.26 -63.08
N SER A 274 -1.71 11.71 -62.24
CA SER A 274 -1.93 10.46 -61.51
C SER A 274 -2.63 10.68 -60.16
N LEU A 275 -2.72 11.94 -59.71
CA LEU A 275 -3.34 12.35 -58.45
C LEU A 275 -4.18 13.63 -58.67
N SER A 276 -5.45 13.62 -58.26
CA SER A 276 -6.28 14.83 -58.32
C SER A 276 -5.83 15.88 -57.31
N ALA A 277 -6.08 17.17 -57.61
CA ALA A 277 -5.79 18.28 -56.70
C ALA A 277 -6.49 18.09 -55.32
N ALA A 278 -7.76 17.63 -55.34
CA ALA A 278 -8.52 17.36 -54.11
C ALA A 278 -7.87 16.27 -53.27
N SER A 279 -7.43 15.17 -53.93
CA SER A 279 -6.73 14.08 -53.22
C SER A 279 -5.39 14.54 -52.67
N TYR A 280 -4.64 15.34 -53.44
CA TYR A 280 -3.35 15.88 -53.00
C TYR A 280 -3.48 16.75 -51.73
N LEU A 281 -4.42 17.71 -51.74
CA LEU A 281 -4.73 18.56 -50.57
C LEU A 281 -5.17 17.71 -49.37
N LEU A 282 -5.98 16.70 -49.61
CA LEU A 282 -6.42 15.80 -48.55
C LEU A 282 -5.25 15.01 -47.95
N PHE A 283 -4.31 14.48 -48.78
CA PHE A 283 -3.13 13.79 -48.26
C PHE A 283 -2.28 14.70 -47.37
N ILE A 284 -2.16 15.98 -47.68
CA ILE A 284 -1.45 16.95 -46.82
C ILE A 284 -2.15 17.07 -45.46
N LEU A 285 -3.48 17.18 -45.42
CA LEU A 285 -4.27 17.27 -44.19
C LEU A 285 -4.19 15.97 -43.37
N LEU A 286 -4.34 14.82 -44.02
CA LEU A 286 -4.31 13.52 -43.37
C LEU A 286 -2.92 13.18 -42.83
N THR A 287 -1.83 13.68 -43.45
CA THR A 287 -0.46 13.48 -42.96
C THR A 287 -0.30 13.92 -41.52
N MET A 288 -0.77 15.13 -41.18
CA MET A 288 -0.65 15.65 -39.82
C MET A 288 -1.47 14.86 -38.81
N CYS A 289 -2.69 14.42 -39.17
CA CYS A 289 -3.58 13.69 -38.27
C CYS A 289 -3.15 12.22 -38.05
N PHE A 290 -2.53 11.61 -39.07
CA PHE A 290 -2.06 10.23 -38.99
C PHE A 290 -0.99 10.05 -37.92
N PHE A 291 -0.06 10.98 -37.83
CA PHE A 291 1.06 10.91 -36.89
C PHE A 291 0.67 11.26 -35.45
N THR A 292 -0.28 12.17 -35.23
CA THR A 292 -0.82 12.43 -33.89
C THR A 292 -1.44 11.17 -33.26
N SER A 293 -2.15 10.37 -34.05
CA SER A 293 -2.69 9.09 -33.58
C SER A 293 -1.61 8.09 -33.18
N PHE A 294 -0.46 8.11 -33.87
CA PHE A 294 0.68 7.25 -33.51
C PHE A 294 1.33 7.70 -32.19
N LEU A 295 1.47 9.00 -31.94
CA LEU A 295 2.02 9.52 -30.66
C LEU A 295 1.15 9.09 -29.47
N ASN A 296 -0.17 9.06 -29.63
CA ASN A 296 -1.07 8.54 -28.61
C ASN A 296 -0.77 7.06 -28.24
N MET A 297 -0.41 6.23 -29.22
CA MET A 297 0.04 4.84 -28.92
C MET A 297 1.28 4.79 -28.03
N VAL A 298 2.25 5.68 -28.25
CA VAL A 298 3.46 5.77 -27.42
C VAL A 298 3.09 6.14 -25.98
N THR A 299 2.21 7.12 -25.79
CA THR A 299 1.73 7.52 -24.46
C THR A 299 1.04 6.37 -23.72
N ILE A 300 0.16 5.64 -24.42
CA ILE A 300 -0.53 4.45 -23.85
C ILE A 300 0.47 3.35 -23.47
N ALA A 301 1.52 3.14 -24.29
CA ALA A 301 2.57 2.18 -23.97
C ALA A 301 3.32 2.56 -22.69
N MET A 302 3.64 3.85 -22.49
CA MET A 302 4.27 4.34 -21.25
C MET A 302 3.37 4.15 -20.04
N GLN A 303 2.09 4.50 -20.12
CA GLN A 303 1.11 4.27 -19.04
C GLN A 303 0.96 2.78 -18.70
N SER A 304 1.06 1.90 -19.71
CA SER A 304 1.01 0.45 -19.50
C SER A 304 2.22 -0.10 -18.74
N MET A 305 3.40 0.54 -18.86
CA MET A 305 4.59 0.17 -18.08
C MET A 305 4.43 0.57 -16.60
N GLU A 306 3.93 1.77 -16.32
CA GLU A 306 3.64 2.21 -14.94
C GLU A 306 2.61 1.31 -14.25
N LEU A 307 1.58 0.88 -14.99
CA LEU A 307 0.61 -0.08 -14.50
C LEU A 307 1.25 -1.39 -14.05
N GLY A 308 2.27 -1.88 -14.79
CA GLY A 308 2.94 -3.15 -14.51
C GLY A 308 3.52 -3.19 -13.10
N SER A 309 4.21 -2.13 -12.67
CA SER A 309 4.81 -2.05 -11.33
C SER A 309 3.76 -2.06 -10.22
N GLY A 310 2.67 -1.31 -10.37
CA GLY A 310 1.56 -1.28 -9.40
C GLY A 310 0.87 -2.64 -9.27
N LEU A 311 0.66 -3.33 -10.40
CA LEU A 311 0.09 -4.68 -10.39
C LEU A 311 0.97 -5.69 -9.66
N ASP A 312 2.29 -5.59 -9.82
CA ASP A 312 3.23 -6.48 -9.15
C ASP A 312 3.22 -6.27 -7.63
N ASN A 313 3.04 -5.03 -7.15
CA ASN A 313 2.90 -4.74 -5.72
C ASN A 313 1.60 -5.32 -5.15
N VAL A 314 0.47 -5.10 -5.82
CA VAL A 314 -0.82 -5.71 -5.42
C VAL A 314 -0.72 -7.23 -5.41
N LYS A 315 -0.08 -7.80 -6.44
CA LYS A 315 0.11 -9.25 -6.54
C LYS A 315 1.02 -9.79 -5.45
N LYS A 316 2.12 -9.11 -5.12
CA LYS A 316 3.00 -9.51 -4.00
C LYS A 316 2.20 -9.66 -2.70
N ILE A 317 1.33 -8.69 -2.37
CA ILE A 317 0.47 -8.78 -1.18
C ILE A 317 -0.50 -9.95 -1.30
N MET A 318 -1.15 -10.13 -2.45
CA MET A 318 -2.13 -11.21 -2.65
C MET A 318 -1.53 -12.63 -2.70
N ASP A 319 -0.25 -12.74 -3.06
CA ASP A 319 0.48 -14.03 -3.11
C ASP A 319 1.16 -14.36 -1.75
N MET A 320 1.17 -13.43 -0.78
CA MET A 320 1.69 -13.71 0.57
C MET A 320 0.85 -14.76 1.27
N GLU A 321 1.53 -15.65 1.98
CA GLU A 321 0.85 -16.68 2.77
C GLU A 321 0.09 -16.06 3.95
N THR A 322 -1.17 -16.47 4.10
CA THR A 322 -1.99 -16.07 5.24
C THR A 322 -1.74 -17.00 6.43
N MET A 323 -1.92 -16.49 7.63
CA MET A 323 -1.84 -17.29 8.84
C MET A 323 -2.92 -18.38 8.80
N LYS A 324 -2.50 -19.65 8.98
CA LYS A 324 -3.43 -20.77 9.04
C LYS A 324 -4.10 -20.78 10.41
N SER A 325 -5.43 -20.60 10.46
CA SER A 325 -6.21 -20.78 11.68
C SER A 325 -6.29 -22.26 12.04
N GLY A 326 -6.07 -22.57 13.32
CA GLY A 326 -6.34 -23.90 13.84
C GLY A 326 -7.84 -24.20 13.92
N GLN A 327 -8.21 -25.36 14.52
CA GLN A 327 -9.60 -25.79 14.65
C GLN A 327 -10.05 -25.95 16.10
N GLN A 328 -9.11 -25.97 17.06
CA GLN A 328 -9.40 -26.14 18.47
C GLN A 328 -9.83 -24.82 19.11
N THR A 329 -10.65 -24.94 20.16
CA THR A 329 -11.11 -23.82 20.97
C THR A 329 -11.01 -24.17 22.45
N LEU A 330 -10.58 -23.18 23.25
CA LEU A 330 -10.58 -23.23 24.71
C LEU A 330 -11.65 -22.28 25.26
N SER A 331 -12.18 -22.59 26.44
CA SER A 331 -13.22 -21.77 27.07
C SER A 331 -12.62 -20.43 27.54
N LYS A 332 -13.30 -19.33 27.30
CA LYS A 332 -12.90 -18.02 27.83
C LYS A 332 -12.92 -17.92 29.36
N THR A 333 -13.70 -18.76 30.02
CA THR A 333 -13.85 -18.79 31.48
C THR A 333 -12.84 -19.69 32.20
N GLY A 334 -11.95 -20.38 31.45
CA GLY A 334 -10.91 -21.21 32.01
C GLY A 334 -9.73 -20.40 32.56
N CYS A 335 -8.96 -21.02 33.46
CA CYS A 335 -7.64 -20.52 33.85
C CYS A 335 -6.60 -21.47 33.27
N TYR A 336 -5.64 -20.95 32.51
CA TYR A 336 -4.76 -21.77 31.69
C TYR A 336 -3.30 -21.52 32.04
N GLY A 337 -2.54 -22.63 32.20
CA GLY A 337 -1.09 -22.58 32.17
C GLY A 337 -0.56 -22.36 30.77
N ILE A 338 0.67 -21.92 30.67
CA ILE A 338 1.36 -21.63 29.40
C ILE A 338 2.69 -22.36 29.41
N ASP A 339 2.95 -23.10 28.33
CA ASP A 339 4.19 -23.86 28.15
C ASP A 339 4.91 -23.38 26.90
N PHE A 340 6.20 -23.12 27.02
CA PHE A 340 7.13 -22.95 25.93
C PHE A 340 8.04 -24.17 25.92
N ASP A 341 7.98 -24.98 24.88
CA ASP A 341 8.73 -26.24 24.76
C ASP A 341 9.80 -26.09 23.66
N ASN A 342 11.07 -25.97 24.05
CA ASN A 342 12.23 -25.83 23.16
C ASN A 342 12.04 -24.77 22.06
N VAL A 343 11.52 -23.58 22.41
CA VAL A 343 11.14 -22.55 21.45
C VAL A 343 12.36 -21.83 20.92
N THR A 344 12.53 -21.88 19.59
CA THR A 344 13.53 -21.10 18.85
C THR A 344 12.85 -20.23 17.81
N PHE A 345 13.28 -18.99 17.69
CA PHE A 345 12.72 -18.04 16.73
C PHE A 345 13.75 -17.04 16.22
N ASN A 346 13.68 -16.75 14.91
CA ASN A 346 14.41 -15.64 14.28
C ASN A 346 13.46 -14.83 13.36
N TYR A 347 13.68 -13.53 13.28
CA TYR A 347 12.89 -12.62 12.43
C TYR A 347 13.23 -12.76 10.94
N THR A 348 14.45 -13.15 10.61
CA THR A 348 14.91 -13.32 9.22
C THR A 348 15.53 -14.70 9.05
N GLN A 349 15.14 -15.42 8.01
CA GLN A 349 15.69 -16.74 7.73
C GLN A 349 17.23 -16.69 7.63
N GLY A 350 17.89 -17.43 8.52
CA GLY A 350 19.36 -17.45 8.62
C GLY A 350 19.97 -16.27 9.38
N GLY A 351 19.16 -15.41 10.01
CA GLY A 351 19.62 -14.36 10.93
C GLY A 351 19.97 -14.89 12.31
N LYS A 352 20.38 -13.98 13.22
CA LYS A 352 20.60 -14.30 14.63
C LYS A 352 19.26 -14.68 15.28
N ASP A 353 19.26 -15.76 16.06
CA ASP A 353 18.08 -16.16 16.82
C ASP A 353 17.74 -15.09 17.87
N ALA A 354 16.46 -14.69 17.88
CA ALA A 354 15.92 -13.80 18.91
C ALA A 354 15.53 -14.59 20.17
N LEU A 355 15.17 -15.86 20.00
CA LEU A 355 15.02 -16.86 21.06
C LEU A 355 15.70 -18.17 20.62
N SER A 356 16.39 -18.83 21.56
CA SER A 356 17.11 -20.09 21.32
C SER A 356 16.83 -21.09 22.45
N ASP A 357 16.19 -22.20 22.11
CA ASP A 357 15.89 -23.31 23.03
C ASP A 357 15.25 -22.83 24.35
N VAL A 358 14.19 -22.06 24.27
CA VAL A 358 13.50 -21.50 25.42
C VAL A 358 12.48 -22.51 25.94
N ASP A 359 12.66 -22.89 27.22
CA ASP A 359 11.74 -23.74 27.98
C ASP A 359 11.19 -22.95 29.17
N ILE A 360 9.86 -22.74 29.23
CA ILE A 360 9.18 -22.00 30.29
C ILE A 360 7.86 -22.71 30.61
N HIS A 361 7.60 -22.88 31.90
CA HIS A 361 6.30 -23.31 32.40
C HIS A 361 5.71 -22.24 33.30
N LEU A 362 4.47 -21.79 32.98
CA LEU A 362 3.73 -20.81 33.76
C LEU A 362 2.44 -21.45 34.30
N GLU A 363 2.30 -21.45 35.62
CA GLU A 363 1.15 -22.04 36.29
C GLU A 363 -0.14 -21.24 36.03
N PRO A 364 -1.31 -21.91 35.98
CA PRO A 364 -2.60 -21.23 35.85
C PRO A 364 -2.84 -20.23 36.98
N GLY A 365 -3.23 -18.99 36.65
CA GLY A 365 -3.57 -17.95 37.62
C GLY A 365 -2.37 -17.31 38.32
N SER A 366 -1.14 -17.61 37.89
CA SER A 366 0.08 -17.03 38.46
C SER A 366 0.44 -15.69 37.81
N LEU A 367 1.15 -14.85 38.57
CA LEU A 367 1.80 -13.64 38.11
C LEU A 367 3.24 -13.97 37.73
N ASN A 368 3.58 -13.90 36.47
CA ASN A 368 4.90 -14.19 35.95
C ASN A 368 5.58 -12.93 35.45
N ALA A 369 6.83 -12.71 35.82
CA ALA A 369 7.62 -11.55 35.41
C ALA A 369 8.74 -11.97 34.45
N PHE A 370 8.79 -11.36 33.27
CA PHE A 370 9.91 -11.54 32.33
C PHE A 370 10.89 -10.38 32.50
N VAL A 371 12.12 -10.69 32.90
CA VAL A 371 13.17 -9.70 33.17
C VAL A 371 14.43 -10.00 32.36
N GLY A 372 15.32 -9.02 32.22
CA GLY A 372 16.57 -9.15 31.48
C GLY A 372 16.92 -7.86 30.75
N PRO A 373 18.12 -7.75 30.18
CA PRO A 373 18.55 -6.57 29.43
C PRO A 373 17.70 -6.31 28.19
N SER A 374 17.78 -5.09 27.65
CA SER A 374 17.12 -4.76 26.37
C SER A 374 17.66 -5.67 25.26
N GLY A 375 16.74 -6.17 24.41
CA GLY A 375 17.10 -7.11 23.35
C GLY A 375 17.30 -8.58 23.80
N ALA A 376 17.02 -8.93 25.06
CA ALA A 376 17.18 -10.30 25.57
C ALA A 376 16.10 -11.29 25.09
N GLY A 377 15.05 -10.83 24.37
CA GLY A 377 14.00 -11.71 23.82
C GLY A 377 12.66 -11.68 24.57
N LYS A 378 12.50 -10.89 25.63
CA LYS A 378 11.29 -10.81 26.46
C LYS A 378 10.02 -10.48 25.62
N THR A 379 10.06 -9.38 24.88
CA THR A 379 8.95 -8.94 24.04
C THR A 379 8.66 -9.93 22.91
N THR A 380 9.71 -10.53 22.34
CA THR A 380 9.59 -11.59 21.33
C THR A 380 8.82 -12.81 21.89
N ALA A 381 9.13 -13.26 23.11
CA ALA A 381 8.45 -14.40 23.73
C ALA A 381 6.93 -14.15 23.89
N VAL A 382 6.53 -12.97 24.38
CA VAL A 382 5.09 -12.66 24.54
C VAL A 382 4.38 -12.42 23.21
N GLN A 383 5.07 -11.88 22.19
CA GLN A 383 4.52 -11.72 20.85
C GLN A 383 4.30 -13.07 20.17
N LEU A 384 5.20 -14.04 20.36
CA LEU A 384 5.02 -15.41 19.88
C LEU A 384 3.85 -16.13 20.58
N LEU A 385 3.62 -15.87 21.86
CA LEU A 385 2.44 -16.38 22.56
C LEU A 385 1.14 -15.82 21.93
N GLY A 386 1.12 -14.54 21.55
CA GLY A 386 0.04 -13.90 20.79
C GLY A 386 0.01 -14.28 19.31
N ARG A 387 0.94 -15.16 18.89
CA ARG A 387 1.06 -15.63 17.50
C ARG A 387 1.23 -14.47 16.50
N TYR A 388 2.05 -13.48 16.86
CA TYR A 388 2.49 -12.44 15.90
C TYR A 388 3.30 -13.06 14.77
N TRP A 389 4.06 -14.11 15.08
CA TRP A 389 4.72 -15.02 14.13
C TRP A 389 4.57 -16.45 14.63
N ASP A 390 4.73 -17.42 13.75
CA ASP A 390 4.90 -18.81 14.14
C ASP A 390 6.36 -19.06 14.51
N VAL A 391 6.63 -19.94 15.48
CA VAL A 391 7.98 -20.30 15.93
C VAL A 391 8.78 -20.99 14.83
N SER A 392 10.11 -20.81 14.81
CA SER A 392 10.98 -21.50 13.86
C SER A 392 11.14 -22.98 14.21
N SER A 393 11.20 -23.32 15.51
CA SER A 393 11.15 -24.68 16.05
C SER A 393 10.61 -24.67 17.47
N GLY A 394 10.21 -25.81 17.99
CA GLY A 394 9.56 -25.94 19.28
C GLY A 394 8.04 -25.69 19.21
N THR A 395 7.41 -25.50 20.37
CA THR A 395 5.94 -25.32 20.46
C THR A 395 5.58 -24.44 21.63
N ILE A 396 4.61 -23.53 21.46
CA ILE A 396 3.99 -22.77 22.55
C ILE A 396 2.57 -23.31 22.75
N LYS A 397 2.20 -23.60 24.00
CA LYS A 397 0.89 -24.19 24.35
C LYS A 397 0.16 -23.32 25.37
N ILE A 398 -1.16 -23.25 25.26
CA ILE A 398 -2.07 -22.68 26.25
C ILE A 398 -3.00 -23.79 26.72
N GLY A 399 -2.97 -24.11 28.03
CA GLY A 399 -3.78 -25.21 28.58
C GLY A 399 -3.51 -26.56 27.92
N GLY A 400 -2.27 -26.81 27.50
CA GLY A 400 -1.82 -28.03 26.80
C GLY A 400 -2.12 -28.06 25.28
N VAL A 401 -2.81 -27.05 24.73
CA VAL A 401 -3.14 -26.96 23.30
C VAL A 401 -2.14 -26.04 22.60
N PRO A 402 -1.46 -26.50 21.51
CA PRO A 402 -0.56 -25.64 20.73
C PRO A 402 -1.27 -24.40 20.19
N VAL A 403 -0.68 -23.22 20.30
CA VAL A 403 -1.29 -21.96 19.81
C VAL A 403 -1.56 -21.99 18.30
N THR A 404 -0.82 -22.82 17.54
CA THR A 404 -1.03 -23.02 16.10
C THR A 404 -2.27 -23.86 15.78
N GLU A 405 -2.76 -24.64 16.73
CA GLU A 405 -3.98 -25.46 16.59
C GLU A 405 -5.24 -24.76 17.09
N LEU A 406 -5.10 -23.64 17.82
CA LEU A 406 -6.21 -22.80 18.24
C LEU A 406 -6.76 -21.99 17.06
N GLN A 407 -8.07 -21.79 17.04
CA GLN A 407 -8.69 -20.81 16.14
C GLN A 407 -8.13 -19.41 16.46
N THR A 408 -7.83 -18.62 15.42
CA THR A 408 -7.21 -17.28 15.59
C THR A 408 -8.08 -16.37 16.46
N GLU A 409 -9.39 -16.39 16.24
CA GLU A 409 -10.37 -15.63 17.01
C GLU A 409 -10.37 -16.07 18.48
N ASN A 410 -10.31 -17.39 18.73
CA ASN A 410 -10.28 -17.93 20.08
C ASN A 410 -8.98 -17.57 20.81
N LEU A 411 -7.81 -17.66 20.14
CA LEU A 411 -6.53 -17.21 20.71
C LEU A 411 -6.60 -15.72 21.09
N SER A 412 -7.20 -14.90 20.21
CA SER A 412 -7.43 -13.49 20.51
C SER A 412 -8.34 -13.31 21.71
N ASP A 413 -9.41 -14.09 21.87
CA ASP A 413 -10.32 -14.00 23.03
C ASP A 413 -9.67 -14.45 24.35
N LEU A 414 -8.71 -15.37 24.27
CA LEU A 414 -7.97 -15.89 25.44
C LEU A 414 -6.90 -14.94 25.95
N THR A 415 -6.42 -13.99 25.15
CA THR A 415 -5.29 -13.11 25.48
C THR A 415 -5.69 -11.64 25.47
N ALA A 416 -5.28 -10.88 26.47
CA ALA A 416 -5.39 -9.40 26.48
C ALA A 416 -4.00 -8.81 26.60
N PHE A 417 -3.67 -7.89 25.66
CA PHE A 417 -2.41 -7.17 25.65
C PHE A 417 -2.62 -5.73 26.13
N VAL A 418 -1.77 -5.29 27.05
CA VAL A 418 -1.63 -3.89 27.45
C VAL A 418 -0.23 -3.46 27.05
N PHE A 419 -0.15 -2.73 25.91
CA PHE A 419 1.12 -2.28 25.33
C PHE A 419 1.64 -1.01 25.99
N GLN A 420 2.94 -0.79 25.88
CA GLN A 420 3.61 0.44 26.30
C GLN A 420 3.08 1.65 25.49
N ASP A 421 3.06 1.53 24.17
CA ASP A 421 2.50 2.54 23.28
C ASP A 421 1.02 2.26 23.02
N VAL A 422 0.16 3.12 23.55
CA VAL A 422 -1.30 2.95 23.46
C VAL A 422 -1.82 3.59 22.19
N PHE A 423 -2.36 2.76 21.30
CA PHE A 423 -3.07 3.24 20.12
C PHE A 423 -4.50 3.66 20.47
N LEU A 424 -4.88 4.86 20.05
CA LEU A 424 -6.22 5.41 20.22
C LEU A 424 -6.82 5.78 18.86
N LEU A 425 -8.09 5.41 18.67
CA LEU A 425 -8.85 5.80 17.48
C LEU A 425 -9.29 7.27 17.57
N GLU A 426 -9.34 7.97 16.45
CA GLU A 426 -9.96 9.31 16.35
C GLU A 426 -11.48 9.21 16.45
N ASP A 427 -11.95 8.75 17.61
CA ASP A 427 -13.37 8.54 17.92
C ASP A 427 -13.66 8.95 19.38
N THR A 428 -14.86 8.64 19.86
CA THR A 428 -15.27 8.92 21.24
C THR A 428 -14.49 8.05 22.24
N LEU A 429 -14.42 8.51 23.50
CA LEU A 429 -13.86 7.72 24.59
C LEU A 429 -14.63 6.40 24.79
N LEU A 430 -15.96 6.43 24.58
CA LEU A 430 -16.80 5.23 24.61
C LEU A 430 -16.30 4.18 23.62
N GLU A 431 -16.17 4.55 22.34
CA GLU A 431 -15.75 3.62 21.28
C GLU A 431 -14.29 3.19 21.43
N ASN A 432 -13.44 4.08 21.94
CA ASN A 432 -12.07 3.71 22.25
C ASN A 432 -11.95 2.65 23.35
N ILE A 433 -12.82 2.63 24.35
CA ILE A 433 -12.83 1.58 25.38
C ILE A 433 -13.53 0.33 24.84
N ARG A 434 -14.64 0.51 24.11
CA ARG A 434 -15.43 -0.59 23.52
C ARG A 434 -14.64 -1.41 22.51
N MET A 435 -13.83 -0.75 21.67
CA MET A 435 -12.97 -1.37 20.62
C MET A 435 -13.69 -2.45 19.79
N GLY A 436 -14.90 -2.13 19.29
CA GLY A 436 -15.67 -3.02 18.42
C GLY A 436 -16.34 -4.22 19.13
N THR A 437 -16.33 -4.29 20.46
CA THR A 437 -17.13 -5.27 21.20
C THR A 437 -18.59 -4.84 21.26
N ASP A 438 -19.52 -5.78 21.47
CA ASP A 438 -20.96 -5.50 21.67
C ASP A 438 -21.30 -5.03 23.10
N ALA A 439 -20.31 -4.53 23.85
CA ALA A 439 -20.47 -4.10 25.23
C ALA A 439 -21.39 -2.86 25.33
N THR A 440 -22.29 -2.89 26.29
CA THR A 440 -23.16 -1.75 26.61
C THR A 440 -22.37 -0.60 27.22
N GLU A 441 -22.90 0.61 27.15
CA GLU A 441 -22.28 1.80 27.79
C GLU A 441 -22.04 1.58 29.29
N GLU A 442 -22.96 0.88 29.97
CA GLU A 442 -22.81 0.58 31.40
C GLU A 442 -21.64 -0.37 31.67
N GLN A 443 -21.42 -1.39 30.82
CA GLN A 443 -20.25 -2.28 30.94
C GLN A 443 -18.94 -1.51 30.67
N VAL A 444 -18.93 -0.65 29.68
CA VAL A 444 -17.77 0.24 29.39
C VAL A 444 -17.48 1.12 30.59
N ARG A 445 -18.51 1.69 31.21
CA ARG A 445 -18.35 2.54 32.39
C ARG A 445 -17.84 1.77 33.61
N GLN A 446 -18.31 0.55 33.80
CA GLN A 446 -17.80 -0.33 34.86
C GLN A 446 -16.32 -0.66 34.68
N ALA A 447 -15.92 -0.98 33.44
CA ALA A 447 -14.51 -1.20 33.10
C ALA A 447 -13.66 0.06 33.31
N ALA A 448 -14.16 1.24 32.92
CA ALA A 448 -13.48 2.52 33.13
C ALA A 448 -13.34 2.85 34.62
N LYS A 449 -14.32 2.56 35.46
CA LYS A 449 -14.22 2.70 36.93
C LYS A 449 -13.16 1.77 37.52
N ALA A 450 -13.16 0.50 37.09
CA ALA A 450 -12.16 -0.47 37.52
C ALA A 450 -10.74 -0.05 37.11
N ALA A 451 -10.61 0.60 35.94
CA ALA A 451 -9.36 1.16 35.41
C ALA A 451 -9.02 2.56 35.97
N GLN A 452 -9.77 3.09 36.95
CA GLN A 452 -9.52 4.40 37.59
C GLN A 452 -9.50 5.58 36.60
N ILE A 453 -10.35 5.54 35.53
CA ILE A 453 -10.42 6.61 34.51
C ILE A 453 -11.82 7.24 34.38
N ASP A 454 -12.88 6.66 35.00
CA ASP A 454 -14.27 7.15 34.91
C ASP A 454 -14.40 8.59 35.40
N ASP A 455 -13.79 8.96 36.55
CA ASP A 455 -13.86 10.30 37.11
C ASP A 455 -13.29 11.35 36.15
N PHE A 456 -12.18 11.03 35.49
CA PHE A 456 -11.61 11.90 34.45
C PHE A 456 -12.56 12.03 33.27
N ILE A 457 -13.11 10.93 32.75
CA ILE A 457 -14.04 10.96 31.63
C ILE A 457 -15.27 11.79 31.96
N MET A 458 -15.84 11.62 33.17
CA MET A 458 -17.01 12.37 33.63
C MET A 458 -16.73 13.85 33.92
N SER A 459 -15.47 14.23 34.13
CA SER A 459 -15.07 15.64 34.25
C SER A 459 -15.07 16.40 32.92
N LEU A 460 -15.08 15.68 31.79
CA LEU A 460 -15.10 16.28 30.47
C LEU A 460 -16.51 16.74 30.08
N PRO A 461 -16.66 17.85 29.31
CA PRO A 461 -17.97 18.44 28.99
C PRO A 461 -18.97 17.49 28.31
N LYS A 462 -18.47 16.50 27.55
CA LYS A 462 -19.29 15.51 26.83
C LYS A 462 -19.15 14.09 27.41
N GLY A 463 -18.46 13.93 28.56
CA GLY A 463 -18.24 12.63 29.18
C GLY A 463 -17.70 11.59 28.18
N TYR A 464 -18.31 10.42 28.12
CA TYR A 464 -17.95 9.34 27.22
C TYR A 464 -18.12 9.64 25.72
N ALA A 465 -18.95 10.62 25.36
CA ALA A 465 -19.10 11.10 23.98
C ALA A 465 -18.00 12.11 23.54
N THR A 466 -17.02 12.37 24.40
CA THR A 466 -15.88 13.22 24.05
C THR A 466 -15.01 12.53 23.01
N ARG A 467 -14.73 13.18 21.88
CA ARG A 467 -13.80 12.71 20.85
C ARG A 467 -12.37 13.01 21.25
N ILE A 468 -11.48 12.10 20.89
CA ILE A 468 -10.01 12.20 21.03
C ILE A 468 -9.37 12.18 19.64
N GLY A 469 -8.18 12.71 19.51
CA GLY A 469 -7.46 12.84 18.24
C GLY A 469 -7.08 14.28 17.94
N ASP A 470 -6.74 14.58 16.68
CA ASP A 470 -6.24 15.89 16.26
C ASP A 470 -7.25 17.03 16.48
N GLU A 471 -8.54 16.77 16.33
CA GLU A 471 -9.62 17.72 16.58
C GLU A 471 -10.26 17.56 17.97
N GLY A 472 -9.74 16.67 18.82
CA GLY A 472 -10.31 16.29 20.11
C GLY A 472 -9.44 16.65 21.30
N VAL A 473 -9.76 16.02 22.44
CA VAL A 473 -8.98 16.15 23.68
C VAL A 473 -7.69 15.34 23.57
N LYS A 474 -6.56 15.96 23.90
CA LYS A 474 -5.28 15.24 24.04
C LYS A 474 -5.19 14.64 25.43
N LEU A 475 -4.89 13.36 25.52
CA LEU A 475 -4.76 12.60 26.75
C LEU A 475 -3.30 12.52 27.19
N SER A 476 -3.05 12.58 28.51
CA SER A 476 -1.72 12.28 29.05
C SER A 476 -1.40 10.79 28.90
N GLY A 477 -0.10 10.41 28.92
CA GLY A 477 0.34 9.02 28.82
C GLY A 477 -0.33 8.10 29.86
N GLY A 478 -0.46 8.55 31.11
CA GLY A 478 -1.15 7.80 32.16
C GLY A 478 -2.67 7.66 31.95
N GLN A 479 -3.33 8.63 31.28
CA GLN A 479 -4.73 8.52 30.88
C GLN A 479 -4.91 7.52 29.74
N GLN A 480 -4.06 7.58 28.72
CA GLN A 480 -4.05 6.63 27.61
C GLN A 480 -3.86 5.20 28.09
N GLN A 481 -2.93 5.00 29.03
CA GLN A 481 -2.66 3.70 29.62
C GLN A 481 -3.85 3.15 30.39
N ARG A 482 -4.54 3.97 31.20
CA ARG A 482 -5.76 3.54 31.90
C ARG A 482 -6.90 3.20 30.94
N ILE A 483 -6.98 3.86 29.77
CA ILE A 483 -7.91 3.43 28.69
C ILE A 483 -7.52 2.05 28.18
N SER A 484 -6.24 1.77 27.96
CA SER A 484 -5.77 0.44 27.54
C SER A 484 -6.08 -0.63 28.59
N ILE A 485 -5.91 -0.32 29.87
CA ILE A 485 -6.30 -1.21 30.97
C ILE A 485 -7.83 -1.41 30.99
N ALA A 486 -8.64 -0.35 30.76
CA ALA A 486 -10.11 -0.47 30.67
C ALA A 486 -10.53 -1.40 29.51
N ARG A 487 -9.86 -1.34 28.36
CA ARG A 487 -10.05 -2.29 27.25
C ARG A 487 -9.78 -3.73 27.67
N ALA A 488 -8.66 -3.97 28.36
CA ALA A 488 -8.29 -5.30 28.84
C ALA A 488 -9.27 -5.85 29.90
N ILE A 489 -9.77 -4.99 30.80
CA ILE A 489 -10.81 -5.34 31.78
C ILE A 489 -12.12 -5.69 31.06
N LEU A 490 -12.56 -4.87 30.11
CA LEU A 490 -13.79 -5.09 29.35
C LEU A 490 -13.74 -6.39 28.53
N LYS A 491 -12.58 -6.70 27.95
CA LYS A 491 -12.33 -7.93 27.18
C LYS A 491 -12.43 -9.18 28.06
N ASP A 492 -12.03 -9.07 29.32
CA ASP A 492 -12.06 -10.14 30.33
C ASP A 492 -11.42 -11.46 29.87
N ALA A 493 -10.23 -11.38 29.29
CA ALA A 493 -9.47 -12.54 28.85
C ALA A 493 -8.81 -13.26 30.04
N PRO A 494 -8.68 -14.62 30.01
CA PRO A 494 -8.03 -15.40 31.07
C PRO A 494 -6.50 -15.21 31.15
N ILE A 495 -5.87 -14.76 30.09
CA ILE A 495 -4.43 -14.49 30.02
C ILE A 495 -4.24 -12.99 29.75
N VAL A 496 -3.44 -12.33 30.61
CA VAL A 496 -3.11 -10.91 30.48
C VAL A 496 -1.61 -10.76 30.26
N ILE A 497 -1.27 -10.03 29.21
CA ILE A 497 0.12 -9.71 28.89
C ILE A 497 0.27 -8.20 29.04
N PHE A 498 1.24 -7.82 29.85
CA PHE A 498 1.50 -6.45 30.22
C PHE A 498 2.94 -6.07 29.87
N ASP A 499 3.10 -5.14 28.92
CA ASP A 499 4.41 -4.64 28.52
C ASP A 499 4.62 -3.24 29.10
N GLU A 500 5.52 -3.13 30.04
CA GLU A 500 5.98 -1.96 30.79
C GLU A 500 5.15 -0.67 30.64
N ALA A 501 4.11 -0.52 31.44
CA ALA A 501 3.19 0.58 31.31
C ALA A 501 3.37 1.71 32.36
N THR A 502 4.51 1.84 33.05
CA THR A 502 4.66 2.82 34.15
C THR A 502 5.68 3.92 33.91
N SER A 503 6.34 3.98 32.76
CA SER A 503 7.49 4.86 32.52
C SER A 503 7.16 6.36 32.37
N TYR A 504 5.88 6.76 32.26
CA TYR A 504 5.47 8.15 31.96
C TYR A 504 4.52 8.78 32.97
N SER A 505 4.38 8.22 34.17
CA SER A 505 3.37 8.68 35.13
C SER A 505 4.00 9.45 36.27
N ASP A 506 3.37 10.56 36.67
CA ASP A 506 3.58 11.17 37.98
C ASP A 506 3.12 10.20 39.08
N ILE A 507 3.53 10.45 40.35
CA ILE A 507 3.27 9.56 41.49
C ILE A 507 1.78 9.28 41.69
N GLU A 508 0.91 10.26 41.46
CA GLU A 508 -0.54 10.09 41.61
C GLU A 508 -1.13 9.17 40.53
N ASN A 509 -0.68 9.32 39.27
CA ASN A 509 -1.11 8.46 38.18
C ASN A 509 -0.56 7.04 38.32
N GLU A 510 0.66 6.87 38.82
CA GLU A 510 1.25 5.55 39.09
C GLU A 510 0.41 4.75 40.09
N HIS A 511 -0.02 5.37 41.18
CA HIS A 511 -0.91 4.72 42.17
C HIS A 511 -2.24 4.28 41.55
N LYS A 512 -2.87 5.14 40.73
CA LYS A 512 -4.13 4.81 40.05
C LYS A 512 -3.94 3.67 39.03
N ILE A 513 -2.82 3.63 38.32
CA ILE A 513 -2.49 2.53 37.39
C ILE A 513 -2.29 1.22 38.15
N GLN A 514 -1.58 1.24 39.29
CA GLN A 514 -1.40 0.04 40.10
C GLN A 514 -2.72 -0.52 40.66
N LEU A 515 -3.64 0.33 41.11
CA LEU A 515 -4.99 -0.10 41.51
C LEU A 515 -5.77 -0.69 40.34
N ALA A 516 -5.68 -0.10 39.16
CA ALA A 516 -6.32 -0.61 37.95
C ALA A 516 -5.77 -2.00 37.54
N LEU A 517 -4.44 -2.17 37.68
CA LEU A 517 -3.78 -3.45 37.43
C LEU A 517 -4.19 -4.53 38.40
N GLN A 518 -4.23 -4.23 39.73
CA GLN A 518 -4.73 -5.19 40.72
C GLN A 518 -6.13 -5.70 40.38
N ASN A 519 -7.00 -4.84 39.87
CA ASN A 519 -8.33 -5.22 39.44
C ASN A 519 -8.29 -6.12 38.18
N LEU A 520 -7.41 -5.81 37.22
CA LEU A 520 -7.28 -6.55 35.95
C LEU A 520 -6.72 -7.95 36.17
N LEU A 521 -5.70 -8.10 37.04
CA LEU A 521 -4.90 -9.33 37.18
C LEU A 521 -5.55 -10.39 38.04
N LYS A 522 -6.60 -10.07 38.79
CA LYS A 522 -7.20 -10.97 39.77
C LYS A 522 -7.75 -12.25 39.11
N GLY A 523 -7.16 -13.39 39.51
CA GLY A 523 -7.60 -14.73 39.04
C GLY A 523 -7.22 -15.05 37.60
N LYS A 524 -6.29 -14.34 37.00
CA LYS A 524 -5.83 -14.53 35.63
C LYS A 524 -4.37 -14.93 35.56
N THR A 525 -3.99 -15.70 34.55
CA THR A 525 -2.58 -15.97 34.27
C THR A 525 -1.97 -14.72 33.65
N THR A 526 -0.95 -14.18 34.28
CA THR A 526 -0.40 -12.88 33.88
C THR A 526 1.06 -13.01 33.52
N ILE A 527 1.47 -12.38 32.41
CA ILE A 527 2.86 -12.17 32.03
C ILE A 527 3.15 -10.67 32.04
N MET A 528 4.10 -10.25 32.87
CA MET A 528 4.54 -8.87 32.96
C MET A 528 5.96 -8.75 32.44
N ILE A 529 6.18 -7.96 31.39
CA ILE A 529 7.54 -7.53 31.02
C ILE A 529 7.90 -6.34 31.89
N ALA A 530 8.91 -6.50 32.74
CA ALA A 530 9.26 -5.47 33.71
C ALA A 530 10.63 -4.85 33.40
N HIS A 531 10.66 -3.52 33.40
CA HIS A 531 11.88 -2.72 33.43
C HIS A 531 12.15 -2.12 34.83
N ARG A 532 11.14 -2.12 35.71
CA ARG A 532 11.29 -1.71 37.12
C ARG A 532 11.19 -2.92 38.04
N LEU A 533 12.31 -3.33 38.62
CA LEU A 533 12.39 -4.56 39.41
C LEU A 533 11.53 -4.53 40.70
N HIS A 534 11.21 -3.35 41.27
CA HIS A 534 10.38 -3.28 42.46
C HIS A 534 8.92 -3.73 42.23
N THR A 535 8.41 -3.65 40.97
CA THR A 535 7.05 -4.04 40.64
C THR A 535 6.83 -5.55 40.61
N ILE A 536 7.91 -6.32 40.46
CA ILE A 536 7.88 -7.76 40.30
C ILE A 536 8.28 -8.55 41.55
N ARG A 537 8.61 -7.86 42.66
CA ARG A 537 9.01 -8.53 43.91
C ARG A 537 8.00 -9.57 44.40
N ASN A 538 6.71 -9.30 44.13
CA ASN A 538 5.61 -10.20 44.54
C ASN A 538 5.14 -11.12 43.40
N ALA A 539 5.92 -11.28 42.33
CA ALA A 539 5.61 -12.22 41.28
C ALA A 539 5.78 -13.67 41.79
N ASP A 540 4.85 -14.54 41.41
CA ASP A 540 4.90 -15.96 41.75
C ASP A 540 6.08 -16.66 41.05
N ASN A 541 6.47 -16.14 39.88
CA ASN A 541 7.56 -16.68 39.08
C ASN A 541 8.26 -15.56 38.30
N ILE A 542 9.57 -15.51 38.35
CA ILE A 542 10.41 -14.58 37.60
C ILE A 542 11.25 -15.39 36.63
N VAL A 543 11.17 -15.03 35.35
CA VAL A 543 11.94 -15.65 34.24
C VAL A 543 12.97 -14.66 33.75
N VAL A 544 14.24 -15.00 33.87
CA VAL A 544 15.36 -14.14 33.49
C VAL A 544 15.85 -14.51 32.10
N PHE A 545 15.74 -13.56 31.19
CA PHE A 545 16.22 -13.69 29.81
C PHE A 545 17.60 -13.05 29.65
N GLN A 546 18.50 -13.75 28.93
CA GLN A 546 19.79 -13.24 28.49
C GLN A 546 20.13 -13.81 27.13
N ASP A 547 20.45 -12.95 26.15
CA ASP A 547 20.88 -13.34 24.80
C ASP A 547 19.93 -14.35 24.10
N GLY A 548 18.61 -14.18 24.27
CA GLY A 548 17.59 -15.04 23.67
C GLY A 548 17.35 -16.36 24.39
N LYS A 549 17.91 -16.55 25.60
CA LYS A 549 17.74 -17.75 26.41
C LYS A 549 17.17 -17.43 27.79
N VAL A 550 16.52 -18.41 28.39
CA VAL A 550 16.17 -18.37 29.81
C VAL A 550 17.37 -18.88 30.61
N VAL A 551 17.91 -18.04 31.49
CA VAL A 551 19.09 -18.38 32.31
C VAL A 551 18.73 -18.70 33.74
N GLU A 552 17.65 -18.14 34.28
CA GLU A 552 17.16 -18.36 35.62
C GLU A 552 15.64 -18.31 35.66
N GLN A 553 15.05 -19.08 36.56
CA GLN A 553 13.60 -19.05 36.83
C GLN A 553 13.33 -19.39 38.28
N GLY A 554 12.45 -18.66 38.97
CA GLY A 554 12.09 -18.89 40.38
C GLY A 554 11.43 -17.68 41.01
N THR A 555 11.19 -17.71 42.29
CA THR A 555 10.68 -16.59 43.09
C THR A 555 11.78 -15.55 43.35
N HIS A 556 11.38 -14.35 43.75
CA HIS A 556 12.31 -13.27 44.13
C HIS A 556 13.36 -13.73 45.16
N ASP A 557 12.90 -14.39 46.23
CA ASP A 557 13.77 -14.80 47.35
C ASP A 557 14.75 -15.90 46.92
N GLU A 558 14.30 -16.85 46.10
CA GLU A 558 15.17 -17.92 45.55
C GLU A 558 16.23 -17.35 44.63
N LEU A 559 15.89 -16.43 43.73
CA LEU A 559 16.82 -15.85 42.78
C LEU A 559 17.81 -14.87 43.44
N ILE A 560 17.42 -14.17 44.50
CA ILE A 560 18.35 -13.36 45.31
C ILE A 560 19.35 -14.27 46.04
N ALA A 561 18.86 -15.39 46.64
CA ALA A 561 19.69 -16.32 47.36
C ALA A 561 20.71 -17.04 46.47
N SER A 562 20.39 -17.21 45.17
CA SER A 562 21.31 -17.86 44.19
C SER A 562 22.55 -17.03 43.91
N GLY A 563 22.53 -15.71 44.11
CA GLY A 563 23.64 -14.80 43.86
C GLY A 563 24.05 -14.67 42.39
N SER A 564 23.16 -15.02 41.44
CA SER A 564 23.47 -15.07 40.03
C SER A 564 22.91 -13.84 39.26
N THR A 565 22.53 -13.95 38.00
CA THR A 565 22.19 -12.83 37.10
C THR A 565 21.11 -11.91 37.69
N TYR A 566 20.02 -12.49 38.21
CA TYR A 566 18.93 -11.70 38.82
C TYR A 566 19.41 -10.91 40.04
N SER A 567 20.16 -11.52 40.93
CA SER A 567 20.71 -10.85 42.11
C SER A 567 21.58 -9.65 41.73
N HIS A 568 22.45 -9.80 40.74
CA HIS A 568 23.27 -8.69 40.22
C HIS A 568 22.42 -7.56 39.62
N MET A 569 21.37 -7.89 38.88
CA MET A 569 20.42 -6.90 38.34
C MET A 569 19.71 -6.16 39.46
N TRP A 570 19.28 -6.87 40.49
CA TRP A 570 18.61 -6.28 41.65
C TRP A 570 19.54 -5.36 42.47
N ASP A 571 20.77 -5.78 42.70
CA ASP A 571 21.78 -4.97 43.42
C ASP A 571 22.11 -3.68 42.63
N THR A 572 22.24 -3.77 41.33
CA THR A 572 22.47 -2.59 40.48
C THR A 572 21.29 -1.63 40.56
N TYR A 573 20.05 -2.13 40.44
CA TYR A 573 18.84 -1.34 40.53
C TYR A 573 18.69 -0.67 41.91
N THR A 574 18.94 -1.38 43.00
CA THR A 574 18.84 -0.83 44.36
C THR A 574 19.91 0.20 44.66
N ARG A 575 21.14 0.05 44.14
CA ARG A 575 22.21 1.06 44.27
C ARG A 575 21.88 2.35 43.55
N GLU A 576 21.32 2.26 42.35
CA GLU A 576 20.87 3.44 41.56
C GLU A 576 19.71 4.18 42.27
N THR A 577 18.78 3.45 42.88
CA THR A 577 17.61 4.03 43.56
C THR A 577 17.94 4.63 44.93
N ILE A 578 18.94 4.06 45.64
CA ILE A 578 19.38 4.55 46.99
C ILE A 578 20.48 5.61 46.82
N GLY A 579 21.20 5.65 45.73
CA GLY A 579 22.29 6.60 45.49
C GLY A 579 21.83 8.00 45.04
N GLU A 580 20.54 8.22 44.85
CA GLU A 580 19.94 9.55 44.61
C GLU A 580 19.45 10.26 45.89
N GLU A 581 19.69 9.69 47.09
CA GLU A 581 19.60 10.39 48.39
C GLU A 581 21.01 10.79 48.88
#